data_351eac4c089e7d27d75b812acdedfe80
#
_entry.id   351eac4c089e7d27d75b812acdedfe80
#
_cell.length_a   1.000
_cell.length_b   1.000
_cell.length_c   1.000
_cell.angle_alpha   90.00
_cell.angle_beta   90.00
_cell.angle_gamma   90.00
#
_symmetry.space_group_name_H-M   'P 1'
#
loop_
_entity.id
_entity.type
_entity.pdbx_description
1 polymer ?
#
loop_
_entity_poly.entity_id
_entity_poly.type
_entity_poly.pdbx_seq_one_letter_code
_entity_poly.pdbx_strand_id
1 'polypeptide(L)'
;MKFPLRYLPRRLTAKDRKKQSRMLARSRSQYKQHRYQTRKKLSSFKSKPSPHVETAKRIYHVNHIGATPALAKATGCSQSALSKIIRKGKGAYFSSGSRPNQTAQSWGIARLASTLTSGKAAVVDYSILEKGCRPNSPALRRAKTAKRKFGQPLRHTPHV
;
A
#
# COMPACT_ATOMS: atom_id res chain seq x y z
N MET A 1 20.02 -6.59 8.81
CA MET A 1 19.00 -5.64 8.32
C MET A 1 17.68 -5.93 9.00
N LYS A 2 17.08 -4.90 9.58
CA LYS A 2 15.79 -5.04 10.28
C LYS A 2 14.63 -4.70 9.36
N PHE A 3 13.50 -5.42 9.53
CA PHE A 3 12.28 -5.22 8.76
C PHE A 3 11.09 -4.99 9.70
N PRO A 4 10.07 -4.26 9.25
CA PRO A 4 8.84 -4.13 10.02
C PRO A 4 8.23 -5.51 10.34
N LEU A 5 7.63 -5.62 11.51
CA LEU A 5 6.98 -6.88 11.93
C LEU A 5 5.95 -7.37 10.92
N ARG A 6 5.22 -6.46 10.27
CA ARG A 6 4.24 -6.82 9.24
C ARG A 6 4.86 -7.52 8.02
N TYR A 7 6.17 -7.32 7.76
CA TYR A 7 6.89 -8.00 6.67
C TYR A 7 7.45 -9.35 7.10
N LEU A 8 7.67 -9.53 8.40
CA LEU A 8 8.16 -10.79 9.02
C LEU A 8 7.21 -11.21 10.15
N PRO A 9 5.96 -11.63 9.82
CA PRO A 9 4.99 -11.99 10.85
C PRO A 9 5.49 -13.12 11.76
N ARG A 10 5.12 -13.06 13.03
CA ARG A 10 5.55 -14.05 14.03
C ARG A 10 5.06 -15.48 13.72
N ARG A 11 3.96 -15.60 13.01
CA ARG A 11 3.37 -16.90 12.65
C ARG A 11 4.09 -17.64 11.51
N LEU A 12 5.13 -17.04 10.90
CA LEU A 12 5.95 -17.73 9.92
C LEU A 12 6.75 -18.84 10.60
N THR A 13 6.93 -19.98 9.91
CA THR A 13 7.90 -20.99 10.33
C THR A 13 9.31 -20.40 10.32
N ALA A 14 10.22 -20.96 11.09
CA ALA A 14 11.63 -20.50 11.11
C ALA A 14 12.25 -20.51 9.70
N LYS A 15 11.94 -21.55 8.92
CA LYS A 15 12.40 -21.69 7.53
C LYS A 15 11.88 -20.53 6.66
N ASP A 16 10.57 -20.26 6.72
CA ASP A 16 9.95 -19.22 5.92
C ASP A 16 10.36 -17.82 6.37
N ARG A 17 10.56 -17.62 7.66
CA ARG A 17 11.09 -16.35 8.20
C ARG A 17 12.47 -16.05 7.62
N LYS A 18 13.35 -17.03 7.61
CA LYS A 18 14.67 -16.92 7.01
C LYS A 18 14.62 -16.61 5.53
N LYS A 19 13.74 -17.34 4.81
CA LYS A 19 13.51 -17.13 3.37
C LYS A 19 13.00 -15.72 3.08
N GLN A 20 11.99 -15.27 3.83
CA GLN A 20 11.42 -13.92 3.66
C GLN A 20 12.46 -12.84 3.94
N SER A 21 13.21 -12.95 5.03
CA SER A 21 14.26 -12.00 5.38
C SER A 21 15.30 -11.86 4.26
N ARG A 22 15.75 -12.98 3.70
CA ARG A 22 16.72 -12.99 2.58
C ARG A 22 16.12 -12.35 1.33
N MET A 23 14.86 -12.67 0.99
CA MET A 23 14.19 -12.10 -0.17
C MET A 23 14.01 -10.59 -0.03
N LEU A 24 13.63 -10.11 1.15
CA LEU A 24 13.49 -8.67 1.43
C LEU A 24 14.83 -7.95 1.30
N ALA A 25 15.89 -8.48 1.89
CA ALA A 25 17.23 -7.89 1.81
C ALA A 25 17.71 -7.83 0.36
N ARG A 26 17.54 -8.93 -0.38
CA ARG A 26 17.92 -9.01 -1.80
C ARG A 26 17.12 -8.03 -2.65
N SER A 27 15.82 -7.93 -2.41
CA SER A 27 14.95 -6.98 -3.12
C SER A 27 15.42 -5.54 -2.96
N ARG A 28 15.76 -5.12 -1.75
CA ARG A 28 16.29 -3.77 -1.47
C ARG A 28 17.61 -3.52 -2.18
N SER A 29 18.53 -4.50 -2.14
CA SER A 29 19.83 -4.40 -2.81
C SER A 29 19.66 -4.30 -4.33
N GLN A 30 18.82 -5.15 -4.90
CA GLN A 30 18.56 -5.16 -6.34
C GLN A 30 17.85 -3.90 -6.83
N TYR A 31 16.96 -3.34 -6.03
CA TYR A 31 16.29 -2.08 -6.36
C TYR A 31 17.29 -0.95 -6.64
N LYS A 32 18.35 -0.88 -5.85
CA LYS A 32 19.43 0.11 -6.06
C LYS A 32 20.16 -0.07 -7.39
N GLN A 33 20.09 -1.27 -7.97
CA GLN A 33 20.67 -1.60 -9.26
C GLN A 33 19.62 -1.60 -10.38
N HIS A 34 18.43 -1.03 -10.13
CA HIS A 34 17.30 -1.00 -11.06
C HIS A 34 16.82 -2.39 -11.47
N ARG A 35 16.95 -3.37 -10.58
CA ARG A 35 16.44 -4.73 -10.77
C ARG A 35 15.22 -4.94 -9.88
N TYR A 36 14.15 -5.48 -10.45
CA TYR A 36 12.87 -5.64 -9.77
C TYR A 36 12.45 -7.10 -9.84
N GLN A 37 12.30 -7.74 -8.68
CA GLN A 37 11.91 -9.15 -8.61
C GLN A 37 10.72 -9.32 -7.68
N THR A 38 9.72 -10.10 -8.14
CA THR A 38 8.61 -10.52 -7.29
C THR A 38 9.09 -11.59 -6.33
N ARG A 39 8.87 -11.38 -5.05
CA ARG A 39 9.25 -12.34 -4.02
C ARG A 39 8.35 -13.57 -4.07
N LYS A 40 8.94 -14.74 -3.84
CA LYS A 40 8.22 -16.01 -3.87
C LYS A 40 7.25 -16.15 -2.70
N LYS A 41 6.17 -16.88 -2.92
CA LYS A 41 5.19 -17.18 -1.86
C LYS A 41 5.78 -18.08 -0.79
N LEU A 42 5.30 -17.87 0.44
CA LEU A 42 5.67 -18.67 1.61
C LEU A 42 4.48 -19.58 1.98
N SER A 43 4.74 -20.87 2.13
CA SER A 43 3.68 -21.84 2.41
C SER A 43 3.06 -21.70 3.80
N SER A 44 3.81 -21.21 4.77
CA SER A 44 3.33 -21.04 6.15
C SER A 44 2.54 -19.74 6.37
N PHE A 45 2.35 -18.93 5.33
CA PHE A 45 1.61 -17.67 5.43
C PHE A 45 0.40 -17.71 4.50
N LYS A 46 -0.78 -17.47 5.09
CA LYS A 46 -2.01 -17.26 4.32
C LYS A 46 -2.30 -15.76 4.30
N SER A 47 -2.19 -15.14 3.13
CA SER A 47 -2.54 -13.74 3.00
C SER A 47 -4.06 -13.58 3.00
N LYS A 48 -4.52 -12.52 3.67
CA LYS A 48 -5.93 -12.14 3.67
C LYS A 48 -6.11 -10.99 2.68
N PRO A 49 -7.28 -10.88 2.01
CA PRO A 49 -7.61 -9.70 1.22
C PRO A 49 -7.47 -8.44 2.09
N SER A 50 -6.99 -7.35 1.48
CA SER A 50 -6.88 -6.08 2.20
C SER A 50 -8.26 -5.59 2.62
N PRO A 51 -8.52 -5.32 3.92
CA PRO A 51 -9.78 -4.76 4.36
C PRO A 51 -10.04 -3.37 3.75
N HIS A 52 -8.99 -2.63 3.42
CA HIS A 52 -9.11 -1.34 2.76
C HIS A 52 -9.71 -1.46 1.36
N VAL A 53 -9.36 -2.52 0.62
CA VAL A 53 -9.89 -2.76 -0.73
C VAL A 53 -11.41 -2.98 -0.67
N GLU A 54 -11.86 -3.84 0.23
CA GLU A 54 -13.30 -4.10 0.39
C GLU A 54 -14.05 -2.86 0.88
N THR A 55 -13.49 -2.11 1.81
CA THR A 55 -14.06 -0.87 2.30
C THR A 55 -14.17 0.17 1.18
N ALA A 56 -13.13 0.31 0.36
CA ALA A 56 -13.12 1.25 -0.75
C ALA A 56 -14.18 0.89 -1.80
N LYS A 57 -14.30 -0.37 -2.15
CA LYS A 57 -15.34 -0.83 -3.08
C LYS A 57 -16.73 -0.46 -2.57
N ARG A 58 -16.99 -0.68 -1.29
CA ARG A 58 -18.29 -0.37 -0.67
C ARG A 58 -18.57 1.12 -0.64
N ILE A 59 -17.60 1.93 -0.20
CA ILE A 59 -17.76 3.37 -0.04
C ILE A 59 -17.96 4.07 -1.38
N TYR A 60 -17.19 3.69 -2.40
CA TYR A 60 -17.23 4.33 -3.71
C TYR A 60 -18.14 3.61 -4.71
N HIS A 61 -18.79 2.53 -4.31
CA HIS A 61 -19.72 1.74 -5.13
C HIS A 61 -19.09 1.29 -6.46
N VAL A 62 -17.88 0.76 -6.37
CA VAL A 62 -17.14 0.23 -7.52
C VAL A 62 -16.78 -1.23 -7.30
N ASN A 63 -16.66 -1.99 -8.39
CA ASN A 63 -16.29 -3.41 -8.33
C ASN A 63 -14.78 -3.64 -8.37
N HIS A 64 -14.02 -2.62 -8.73
CA HIS A 64 -12.59 -2.73 -8.95
C HIS A 64 -11.87 -1.48 -8.43
N ILE A 65 -10.77 -1.67 -7.73
CA ILE A 65 -9.90 -0.59 -7.25
C ILE A 65 -8.69 -0.50 -8.17
N GLY A 66 -8.55 0.63 -8.83
CA GLY A 66 -7.47 0.91 -9.76
C GLY A 66 -7.59 2.32 -10.33
N ALA A 67 -6.70 2.69 -11.24
CA ALA A 67 -6.74 4.00 -11.88
C ALA A 67 -7.78 4.01 -13.03
N THR A 68 -9.03 3.75 -12.70
CA THR A 68 -10.13 3.63 -13.67
C THR A 68 -10.96 4.90 -13.73
N PRO A 69 -11.67 5.17 -14.86
CA PRO A 69 -12.61 6.28 -14.94
C PRO A 69 -13.70 6.22 -13.87
N ALA A 70 -14.22 5.03 -13.58
CA ALA A 70 -15.25 4.83 -12.57
C ALA A 70 -14.79 5.27 -11.18
N LEU A 71 -13.60 4.87 -10.76
CA LEU A 71 -13.06 5.26 -9.46
C LEU A 71 -12.69 6.75 -9.43
N ALA A 72 -12.14 7.27 -10.52
CA ALA A 72 -11.84 8.71 -10.64
C ALA A 72 -13.10 9.56 -10.43
N LYS A 73 -14.20 9.19 -11.08
CA LYS A 73 -15.49 9.87 -10.93
C LYS A 73 -16.02 9.76 -9.49
N ALA A 74 -16.01 8.57 -8.92
CA ALA A 74 -16.52 8.33 -7.57
C ALA A 74 -15.74 9.07 -6.48
N THR A 75 -14.41 9.14 -6.62
CA THR A 75 -13.52 9.78 -5.64
C THR A 75 -13.40 11.29 -5.83
N GLY A 76 -13.66 11.78 -7.03
CA GLY A 76 -13.39 13.17 -7.41
C GLY A 76 -11.92 13.44 -7.69
N CYS A 77 -11.13 12.41 -7.95
CA CYS A 77 -9.71 12.49 -8.23
C CYS A 77 -9.42 12.17 -9.71
N SER A 78 -8.33 12.70 -10.23
CA SER A 78 -7.89 12.36 -11.58
C SER A 78 -7.36 10.93 -11.63
N GLN A 79 -7.49 10.26 -12.80
CA GLN A 79 -6.87 8.95 -13.00
C GLN A 79 -5.36 9.02 -12.81
N SER A 80 -4.73 10.13 -13.18
CA SER A 80 -3.31 10.36 -12.99
C SER A 80 -2.92 10.32 -11.51
N ALA A 81 -3.71 10.95 -10.63
CA ALA A 81 -3.46 10.91 -9.18
C ALA A 81 -3.58 9.48 -8.64
N LEU A 82 -4.62 8.75 -9.04
CA LEU A 82 -4.82 7.35 -8.63
C LEU A 82 -3.65 6.46 -9.09
N SER A 83 -3.23 6.63 -10.34
CA SER A 83 -2.10 5.91 -10.92
C SER A 83 -0.79 6.20 -10.17
N LYS A 84 -0.58 7.46 -9.78
CA LYS A 84 0.60 7.89 -9.04
C LYS A 84 0.72 7.20 -7.68
N ILE A 85 -0.41 7.07 -6.97
CA ILE A 85 -0.44 6.38 -5.68
C ILE A 85 -0.11 4.89 -5.85
N ILE A 86 -0.69 4.24 -6.87
CA ILE A 86 -0.39 2.84 -7.18
C ILE A 86 1.10 2.66 -7.47
N ARG A 87 1.69 3.53 -8.28
CA ARG A 87 3.13 3.48 -8.60
C ARG A 87 4.01 3.64 -7.37
N LYS A 88 3.63 4.52 -6.45
CA LYS A 88 4.35 4.65 -5.17
C LYS A 88 4.30 3.36 -4.36
N GLY A 89 3.14 2.70 -4.32
CA GLY A 89 2.99 1.41 -3.65
C GLY A 89 3.83 0.31 -4.31
N LYS A 90 3.86 0.26 -5.64
CA LYS A 90 4.72 -0.68 -6.39
C LYS A 90 6.19 -0.43 -6.11
N GLY A 91 6.62 0.82 -6.13
CA GLY A 91 7.99 1.19 -5.79
C GLY A 91 8.38 0.78 -4.37
N ALA A 92 7.48 1.00 -3.41
CA ALA A 92 7.71 0.61 -2.03
C ALA A 92 7.84 -0.92 -1.87
N TYR A 93 7.09 -1.71 -2.65
CA TYR A 93 7.22 -3.17 -2.66
C TYR A 93 8.67 -3.60 -2.92
N PHE A 94 9.34 -2.98 -3.88
CA PHE A 94 10.72 -3.32 -4.23
C PHE A 94 11.75 -2.66 -3.32
N SER A 95 11.58 -1.37 -3.02
CA SER A 95 12.58 -0.58 -2.28
C SER A 95 12.55 -0.81 -0.77
N SER A 96 11.38 -1.07 -0.22
CA SER A 96 11.19 -1.22 1.24
C SER A 96 10.78 -2.63 1.62
N GLY A 97 9.84 -3.20 0.89
CA GLY A 97 9.32 -4.53 1.14
C GLY A 97 7.80 -4.53 1.20
N SER A 98 7.24 -5.66 1.58
CA SER A 98 5.81 -5.88 1.72
C SER A 98 5.53 -7.01 2.71
N ARG A 99 4.27 -7.18 3.07
CA ARG A 99 3.81 -8.43 3.70
C ARG A 99 4.14 -9.61 2.79
N PRO A 100 4.29 -10.82 3.34
CA PRO A 100 4.52 -12.02 2.51
C PRO A 100 3.37 -12.25 1.51
N ASN A 101 3.67 -12.96 0.45
CA ASN A 101 2.71 -13.42 -0.55
C ASN A 101 1.99 -12.28 -1.31
N GLN A 102 2.65 -11.13 -1.43
CA GLN A 102 2.15 -10.00 -2.21
C GLN A 102 2.90 -9.88 -3.54
N THR A 103 2.33 -9.11 -4.46
CA THR A 103 2.99 -8.64 -5.67
C THR A 103 3.11 -7.12 -5.60
N ALA A 104 3.92 -6.53 -6.48
CA ALA A 104 3.99 -5.06 -6.57
C ALA A 104 2.62 -4.46 -6.87
N GLN A 105 1.87 -5.09 -7.79
CA GLN A 105 0.53 -4.63 -8.15
C GLN A 105 -0.44 -4.70 -6.98
N SER A 106 -0.52 -5.84 -6.29
CA SER A 106 -1.44 -5.98 -5.14
C SER A 106 -1.08 -5.01 -4.01
N TRP A 107 0.22 -4.76 -3.79
CA TRP A 107 0.68 -3.81 -2.78
C TRP A 107 0.30 -2.36 -3.16
N GLY A 108 0.43 -2.00 -4.45
CA GLY A 108 0.01 -0.69 -4.95
C GLY A 108 -1.49 -0.47 -4.85
N ILE A 109 -2.30 -1.47 -5.18
CA ILE A 109 -3.77 -1.42 -5.06
C ILE A 109 -4.19 -1.28 -3.59
N ALA A 110 -3.57 -2.04 -2.68
CA ALA A 110 -3.85 -1.93 -1.25
C ALA A 110 -3.51 -0.54 -0.71
N ARG A 111 -2.41 0.05 -1.16
CA ARG A 111 -2.03 1.42 -0.79
C ARG A 111 -3.07 2.44 -1.27
N LEU A 112 -3.51 2.33 -2.53
CA LEU A 112 -4.55 3.20 -3.08
C LEU A 112 -5.83 3.09 -2.25
N ALA A 113 -6.27 1.87 -1.96
CA ALA A 113 -7.46 1.63 -1.15
C ALA A 113 -7.34 2.25 0.25
N SER A 114 -6.20 2.09 0.91
CA SER A 114 -5.94 2.72 2.22
C SER A 114 -5.98 4.25 2.12
N THR A 115 -5.38 4.82 1.09
CA THR A 115 -5.37 6.27 0.85
C THR A 115 -6.79 6.81 0.67
N LEU A 116 -7.67 6.06 -0.01
CA LEU A 116 -9.04 6.50 -0.32
C LEU A 116 -10.04 6.25 0.81
N THR A 117 -9.66 5.54 1.87
CA THR A 117 -10.59 5.13 2.95
C THR A 117 -10.17 5.64 4.34
N SER A 118 -9.54 6.79 4.40
CA SER A 118 -9.05 7.40 5.66
C SER A 118 -8.02 6.53 6.40
N GLY A 119 -7.30 5.66 5.68
CA GLY A 119 -6.20 4.88 6.25
C GLY A 119 -4.94 5.72 6.44
N LYS A 120 -3.94 5.14 7.09
CA LYS A 120 -2.66 5.82 7.33
C LYS A 120 -1.96 6.28 6.06
N ALA A 121 -2.13 5.56 4.95
CA ALA A 121 -1.57 5.95 3.66
C ALA A 121 -2.12 7.29 3.16
N ALA A 122 -3.35 7.66 3.55
CA ALA A 122 -3.93 8.96 3.18
C ALA A 122 -3.12 10.14 3.74
N VAL A 123 -2.48 9.97 4.88
CA VAL A 123 -1.60 11.01 5.45
C VAL A 123 -0.31 11.11 4.64
N VAL A 124 0.26 9.98 4.27
CA VAL A 124 1.50 9.93 3.46
C VAL A 124 1.26 10.50 2.06
N ASP A 125 0.13 10.17 1.45
CA ASP A 125 -0.21 10.55 0.07
C ASP A 125 -1.07 11.82 -0.01
N TYR A 126 -1.23 12.54 1.09
CA TYR A 126 -2.10 13.71 1.16
C TYR A 126 -1.83 14.75 0.06
N SER A 127 -0.55 15.03 -0.19
CA SER A 127 -0.18 16.01 -1.21
C SER A 127 -0.61 15.60 -2.63
N ILE A 128 -0.62 14.30 -2.92
CA ILE A 128 -1.08 13.78 -4.21
C ILE A 128 -2.59 14.00 -4.34
N LEU A 129 -3.35 13.72 -3.28
CA LEU A 129 -4.79 13.93 -3.26
C LEU A 129 -5.16 15.42 -3.32
N GLU A 130 -4.43 16.26 -2.59
CA GLU A 130 -4.66 17.70 -2.60
C GLU A 130 -4.49 18.31 -3.99
N LYS A 131 -3.47 17.88 -4.74
CA LYS A 131 -3.21 18.36 -6.09
C LYS A 131 -4.06 17.69 -7.15
N GLY A 132 -4.41 16.42 -6.97
CA GLY A 132 -5.06 15.62 -8.00
C GLY A 132 -6.56 15.40 -7.83
N CYS A 133 -7.14 15.83 -6.72
CA CYS A 133 -8.56 15.70 -6.45
C CYS A 133 -9.22 17.07 -6.37
N ARG A 134 -10.52 17.14 -6.74
CA ARG A 134 -11.27 18.38 -6.62
C ARG A 134 -11.38 18.80 -5.15
N PRO A 135 -11.41 20.11 -4.85
CA PRO A 135 -11.72 20.60 -3.50
C PRO A 135 -13.05 20.01 -3.02
N ASN A 136 -13.10 19.61 -1.76
CA ASN A 136 -14.28 18.97 -1.15
C ASN A 136 -14.72 17.65 -1.79
N SER A 137 -13.86 17.01 -2.59
CA SER A 137 -14.14 15.67 -3.13
C SER A 137 -14.24 14.62 -2.01
N PRO A 138 -14.98 13.52 -2.23
CA PRO A 138 -15.08 12.45 -1.21
C PRO A 138 -13.73 11.94 -0.73
N ALA A 139 -12.78 11.70 -1.63
CA ALA A 139 -11.47 11.20 -1.26
C ALA A 139 -10.67 12.23 -0.44
N LEU A 140 -10.70 13.50 -0.82
CA LEU A 140 -9.97 14.54 -0.10
C LEU A 140 -10.54 14.79 1.29
N ARG A 141 -11.86 14.74 1.44
CA ARG A 141 -12.52 14.84 2.76
C ARG A 141 -12.08 13.71 3.70
N ARG A 142 -12.00 12.48 3.18
CA ARG A 142 -11.51 11.33 3.95
C ARG A 142 -10.04 11.45 4.30
N ALA A 143 -9.23 11.99 3.41
CA ALA A 143 -7.82 12.25 3.66
C ALA A 143 -7.63 13.30 4.77
N LYS A 144 -8.44 14.35 4.79
CA LYS A 144 -8.44 15.35 5.87
C LYS A 144 -8.81 14.72 7.21
N THR A 145 -9.78 13.80 7.22
CA THR A 145 -10.15 13.04 8.42
C THR A 145 -8.98 12.19 8.91
N ALA A 146 -8.30 11.49 8.00
CA ALA A 146 -7.13 10.68 8.33
C ALA A 146 -6.00 11.54 8.89
N LYS A 147 -5.77 12.71 8.30
CA LYS A 147 -4.74 13.65 8.78
C LYS A 147 -5.00 14.13 10.20
N ARG A 148 -6.27 14.41 10.54
CA ARG A 148 -6.65 14.78 11.90
C ARG A 148 -6.49 13.61 12.87
N LYS A 149 -6.86 12.38 12.44
CA LYS A 149 -6.83 11.19 13.30
C LYS A 149 -5.41 10.70 13.56
N PHE A 150 -4.55 10.69 12.55
CA PHE A 150 -3.20 10.12 12.66
C PHE A 150 -2.11 11.20 12.78
N GLY A 151 -2.41 12.46 12.46
CA GLY A 151 -1.45 13.56 12.48
C GLY A 151 -0.30 13.33 11.50
N GLN A 152 0.91 13.28 12.03
CA GLN A 152 2.09 12.93 11.26
C GLN A 152 2.09 11.43 10.93
N PRO A 153 2.64 11.02 9.76
CA PRO A 153 2.80 9.59 9.47
C PRO A 153 3.55 8.90 10.60
N LEU A 154 3.07 7.74 11.01
CA LEU A 154 3.73 6.97 12.06
C LEU A 154 5.14 6.60 11.62
N ARG A 155 6.14 7.19 12.28
CA ARG A 155 7.55 6.92 12.02
C ARG A 155 8.02 5.59 12.62
N HIS A 156 7.25 5.05 13.56
CA HIS A 156 7.61 3.86 14.31
C HIS A 156 6.72 2.68 13.92
N THR A 157 7.15 1.94 12.93
CA THR A 157 6.64 0.59 12.70
C THR A 157 7.52 -0.36 13.52
N PRO A 158 6.93 -1.27 14.32
CA PRO A 158 7.74 -2.27 15.02
C PRO A 158 8.61 -3.06 14.06
N HIS A 159 9.87 -3.24 14.40
CA HIS A 159 10.84 -3.98 13.61
C HIS A 159 11.28 -5.25 14.34
N VAL A 160 11.56 -6.27 13.59
CA VAL A 160 12.09 -7.54 14.07
C VAL A 160 13.44 -7.86 13.46
#